data_4000f456ad6ab1ecd0541f7aa4d0daff
#
_entry.id   4000f456ad6ab1ecd0541f7aa4d0daff
#
_cell.length_a   1.000
_cell.length_b   1.000
_cell.length_c   1.000
_cell.angle_alpha   90.00
_cell.angle_beta   90.00
_cell.angle_gamma   90.00
#
_symmetry.space_group_name_H-M   'P 1'
#
loop_
_entity.id
_entity.type
_entity.pdbx_description
1 polymer ?
#
loop_
_entity_poly.entity_id
_entity_poly.type
_entity_poly.pdbx_seq_one_letter_code
_entity_poly.pdbx_strand_id
1 'polypeptide(L)' 'MTIHLNGHETRLEHVHTVQDLVAHLGYQDKRIAVERNGDIVPRSQHGQTGLVNGDRLEIVVAVGGG' A
#
# COMPACT_ATOMS: atom_id res chain seq x y z
N MET A 1 5.17 -5.62 11.88
CA MET A 1 4.93 -6.65 10.84
C MET A 1 5.89 -6.47 9.68
N THR A 2 6.07 -7.51 8.93
CA THR A 2 6.92 -7.47 7.73
C THR A 2 6.07 -7.81 6.52
N ILE A 3 6.16 -6.98 5.51
CA ILE A 3 5.47 -7.20 4.22
C ILE A 3 6.51 -7.17 3.11
N HIS A 4 6.08 -7.52 1.91
CA HIS A 4 6.88 -7.35 0.70
C HIS A 4 6.29 -6.19 -0.08
N LEU A 5 7.00 -5.07 -0.11
CA LEU A 5 6.55 -3.86 -0.80
C LEU A 5 7.36 -3.68 -2.07
N ASN A 6 6.69 -3.78 -3.21
CA ASN A 6 7.33 -3.68 -4.52
C ASN A 6 8.56 -4.59 -4.63
N GLY A 7 8.42 -5.82 -4.15
CA GLY A 7 9.48 -6.82 -4.19
C GLY A 7 10.53 -6.70 -3.10
N HIS A 8 10.39 -5.75 -2.19
CA HIS A 8 11.35 -5.55 -1.11
C HIS A 8 10.74 -5.88 0.24
N GLU A 9 11.44 -6.67 1.03
CA GLU A 9 11.01 -6.95 2.39
C GLU A 9 11.06 -5.66 3.20
N THR A 10 9.93 -5.30 3.78
CA THR A 10 9.76 -4.02 4.46
C THR A 10 9.15 -4.25 5.83
N ARG A 11 9.83 -3.80 6.86
CA ARG A 11 9.32 -3.88 8.22
C ARG A 11 8.52 -2.63 8.54
N LEU A 12 7.32 -2.83 9.09
CA LEU A 12 6.41 -1.75 9.41
C LEU A 12 5.99 -1.84 10.87
N GLU A 13 5.87 -0.68 11.51
CA GLU A 13 5.33 -0.56 12.85
C GLU A 13 4.18 0.42 12.84
N HIS A 14 3.12 0.12 13.58
CA HIS A 14 1.94 0.98 13.69
C HIS A 14 1.21 1.20 12.36
N VAL A 15 1.39 0.28 11.43
CA VAL A 15 0.69 0.29 10.15
C VAL A 15 -0.20 -0.94 10.12
N HIS A 16 -1.51 -0.72 10.01
CA HIS A 16 -2.49 -1.81 10.10
C HIS A 16 -3.33 -1.98 8.84
N THR A 17 -3.48 -0.94 8.05
CA THR A 17 -4.32 -0.96 6.86
C THR A 17 -3.53 -0.44 5.66
N VAL A 18 -4.10 -0.66 4.46
CA VAL A 18 -3.52 -0.07 3.24
C VAL A 18 -3.46 1.44 3.36
N GLN A 19 -4.50 2.06 3.95
CA GLN A 19 -4.49 3.50 4.15
C GLN A 19 -3.33 3.94 5.04
N ASP A 20 -3.07 3.21 6.11
CA ASP A 20 -1.93 3.49 6.98
C ASP A 20 -0.61 3.40 6.21
N LEU A 21 -0.47 2.39 5.36
CA LEU A 21 0.73 2.22 4.56
C LEU A 21 0.92 3.37 3.58
N VAL A 22 -0.15 3.78 2.91
CA VAL A 22 -0.10 4.90 1.96
C VAL A 22 0.33 6.18 2.67
N ALA A 23 -0.20 6.42 3.87
CA ALA A 23 0.18 7.58 4.67
C ALA A 23 1.64 7.49 5.13
N HIS A 24 2.06 6.30 5.54
CA HIS A 24 3.43 6.05 5.98
C HIS A 24 4.44 6.37 4.86
N LEU A 25 4.07 6.07 3.62
CA LEU A 25 4.93 6.34 2.47
C LEU A 25 4.82 7.79 1.97
N GLY A 26 3.91 8.57 2.53
CA GLY A 26 3.70 9.94 2.10
C GLY A 26 2.95 10.07 0.78
N TYR A 27 2.14 9.09 0.43
CA TYR A 27 1.48 9.03 -0.87
C TYR A 27 0.00 9.38 -0.82
N GLN A 28 -0.51 9.88 0.31
CA GLN A 28 -1.94 10.12 0.46
C GLN A 28 -2.50 11.16 -0.51
N ASP A 29 -1.65 12.07 -1.01
CA ASP A 29 -2.07 13.10 -1.96
C ASP A 29 -1.66 12.76 -3.39
N LYS A 30 -1.19 11.54 -3.62
CA LYS A 30 -0.73 11.12 -4.94
C LYS A 30 -1.72 10.17 -5.58
N ARG A 31 -1.73 10.14 -6.90
CA ARG A 31 -2.47 9.10 -7.63
C ARG A 31 -1.67 7.81 -7.53
N ILE A 32 -2.26 6.83 -6.92
CA ILE A 32 -1.59 5.55 -6.76
C ILE A 32 -2.53 4.42 -7.14
N ALA A 33 -1.94 3.32 -7.54
CA ALA A 33 -2.62 2.05 -7.69
C ALA A 33 -2.01 1.10 -6.69
N VAL A 34 -2.84 0.40 -5.95
CA VAL A 34 -2.41 -0.53 -4.92
C VAL A 34 -2.92 -1.92 -5.25
N GLU A 35 -2.02 -2.90 -5.22
CA GLU A 35 -2.39 -4.31 -5.28
C GLU A 35 -1.95 -4.98 -4.00
N ARG A 36 -2.80 -5.85 -3.50
CA ARG A 36 -2.49 -6.68 -2.33
C ARG A 36 -2.64 -8.14 -2.74
N ASN A 37 -1.55 -8.87 -2.71
CA ASN A 37 -1.52 -10.29 -3.08
C ASN A 37 -2.14 -10.55 -4.46
N GLY A 38 -1.88 -9.66 -5.41
CA GLY A 38 -2.37 -9.76 -6.77
C GLY A 38 -3.73 -9.14 -7.04
N ASP A 39 -4.41 -8.65 -6.02
CA ASP A 39 -5.73 -8.05 -6.17
C ASP A 39 -5.66 -6.54 -6.01
N ILE A 40 -6.30 -5.83 -6.90
CA ILE A 40 -6.38 -4.37 -6.81
C ILE A 40 -7.21 -3.98 -5.60
N VAL A 41 -6.70 -3.02 -4.85
CA VAL A 41 -7.41 -2.43 -3.71
C VAL A 41 -7.88 -1.04 -4.13
N PRO A 42 -9.17 -0.86 -4.40
CA PRO A 42 -9.69 0.46 -4.76
C PRO A 42 -9.46 1.47 -3.64
N ARG A 43 -9.33 2.72 -4.01
CA ARG A 43 -9.07 3.78 -3.03
C ARG A 43 -10.12 3.80 -1.91
N SER A 44 -11.37 3.58 -2.27
CA SER A 44 -12.45 3.56 -1.29
C SER A 44 -12.33 2.43 -0.26
N GLN A 45 -11.49 1.44 -0.54
CA GLN A 45 -11.30 0.30 0.33
C GLN A 45 -9.99 0.36 1.13
N HIS A 46 -9.16 1.38 0.93
CA HIS A 46 -7.86 1.46 1.58
C HIS A 46 -7.96 1.42 3.11
N GLY A 47 -8.95 2.11 3.66
CA GLY A 47 -9.12 2.18 5.11
C GLY A 47 -9.70 0.89 5.72
N GLN A 48 -10.29 0.03 4.90
CA GLN A 48 -10.94 -1.19 5.35
C GLN A 48 -10.12 -2.43 5.04
N THR A 49 -9.03 -2.29 4.30
CA THR A 49 -8.19 -3.41 3.91
C THR A 49 -7.05 -3.54 4.90
N GLY A 50 -7.14 -4.54 5.78
CA GLY A 50 -6.11 -4.81 6.76
C GLY A 50 -4.89 -5.46 6.12
N LEU A 51 -3.75 -5.23 6.73
CA LEU A 51 -2.49 -5.85 6.33
C LEU A 51 -2.13 -6.92 7.35
N VAL A 52 -1.54 -7.99 6.87
CA VAL A 52 -1.02 -9.04 7.73
C VAL A 52 0.42 -9.34 7.35
N ASN A 53 1.12 -9.95 8.27
CA ASN A 53 2.51 -10.32 8.06
C ASN A 53 2.64 -11.20 6.81
N GLY A 54 3.60 -10.88 5.96
CA GLY A 54 3.83 -11.65 4.74
C GLY A 54 3.06 -11.17 3.52
N ASP A 55 2.17 -10.18 3.66
CA ASP A 55 1.43 -9.65 2.51
C ASP A 55 2.38 -9.09 1.45
N ARG A 56 1.95 -9.22 0.21
CA ARG A 56 2.65 -8.62 -0.93
C ARG A 56 1.88 -7.41 -1.39
N LEU A 57 2.49 -6.27 -1.29
CA LEU A 57 1.91 -5.01 -1.70
C LEU A 57 2.70 -4.44 -2.87
N GLU A 58 1.97 -4.03 -3.90
CA GLU A 58 2.58 -3.29 -5.01
C GLU A 58 1.87 -1.95 -5.11
N ILE A 59 2.64 -0.90 -5.05
CA ILE A 59 2.11 0.45 -5.13
C ILE A 59 2.83 1.18 -6.24
N VAL A 60 2.05 1.64 -7.21
CA VAL A 60 2.56 2.41 -8.34
C VAL A 60 2.05 3.82 -8.21
N VAL A 61 2.96 4.78 -8.27
CA VAL A 61 2.59 6.20 -8.29
C VAL A 61 2.46 6.63 -9.74
N ALA A 62 1.29 7.10 -10.11
CA ALA A 62 1.07 7.59 -11.46
C ALA A 62 1.85 8.89 -11.64
N VAL A 63 2.76 8.90 -12.60
CA VAL A 63 3.45 10.12 -12.97
C VAL A 63 2.50 10.88 -13.87
N GLY A 64 1.73 11.74 -13.29
CA GLY A 64 0.77 12.51 -14.03
C GLY A 64 1.49 13.50 -14.93
N GLY A 65 1.48 13.20 -16.18
CA GLY A 65 1.95 14.18 -17.14
C GLY A 65 0.86 15.17 -17.42
N GLY A 66 0.84 16.17 -16.70
CA GLY A 66 0.00 17.30 -17.02
C GLY A 66 -1.47 17.12 -16.78
#